data_cecd13d50fce1a90a56a5a23882bc7c3
#
_entry.id   cecd13d50fce1a90a56a5a23882bc7c3
#
_cell.length_a   1.000
_cell.length_b   1.000
_cell.length_c   1.000
_cell.angle_alpha   90.00
_cell.angle_beta   90.00
_cell.angle_gamma   90.00
#
_symmetry.space_group_name_H-M   'P 1'
#
loop_
_entity.id
_entity.type
_entity.pdbx_description
1 polymer ?
#
loop_
_entity_poly.entity_id
_entity_poly.type
_entity_poly.pdbx_seq_one_letter_code
_entity_poly.pdbx_strand_id
1 'polypeptide(L)'
;SAFDPTGAGTNTVLAYSNFNYQGTEFSVQDASGMENLHVDVWTDTTGAVLKVSPINDNANGGTGVGELLVNVPISTGWNSVDITKSSFTGMVWDKLYQLKFDGTSGTNPSDVYIDNIYFWKAATAGLDEPSLNSIKMHPNPASGIVKFSTTLGDALSVSVFDLLGKQVIPVQTIKSELNISALNPGMYFVNMVQGASSVTKKLLVN
;
A
#
# COMPACT_ATOMS: atom_id res chain seq x y z
N SER A 1 -28.91 7.23 1.88
CA SER A 1 -29.28 6.58 3.14
C SER A 1 -28.40 5.39 3.42
N ALA A 2 -28.24 5.02 4.68
CA ALA A 2 -27.56 3.78 5.05
C ALA A 2 -28.57 2.62 5.00
N PHE A 3 -28.13 1.48 4.51
CA PHE A 3 -28.93 0.26 4.39
C PHE A 3 -28.08 -0.93 4.84
N ASP A 4 -28.67 -1.85 5.59
CA ASP A 4 -28.02 -3.11 5.95
C ASP A 4 -28.59 -4.25 5.11
N PRO A 5 -27.85 -4.77 4.12
CA PRO A 5 -28.33 -5.85 3.26
C PRO A 5 -28.49 -7.19 4.01
N THR A 6 -27.88 -7.32 5.19
CA THR A 6 -28.00 -8.53 6.02
C THR A 6 -29.21 -8.51 6.95
N GLY A 7 -29.78 -7.33 7.20
CA GLY A 7 -30.85 -7.13 8.16
C GLY A 7 -30.45 -7.33 9.63
N ALA A 8 -29.17 -7.53 9.91
CA ALA A 8 -28.67 -7.78 11.27
C ALA A 8 -28.34 -6.49 12.04
N GLY A 9 -28.39 -5.33 11.39
CA GLY A 9 -28.07 -4.03 11.98
C GLY A 9 -26.60 -3.79 12.23
N THR A 10 -25.72 -4.65 11.70
CA THR A 10 -24.28 -4.64 11.98
C THR A 10 -23.41 -4.29 10.78
N ASN A 11 -23.98 -4.32 9.57
CA ASN A 11 -23.29 -4.01 8.33
C ASN A 11 -24.12 -3.05 7.48
N THR A 12 -23.77 -1.76 7.51
CA THR A 12 -24.49 -0.72 6.77
C THR A 12 -23.75 -0.31 5.50
N VAL A 13 -24.49 -0.22 4.40
CA VAL A 13 -23.98 0.24 3.11
C VAL A 13 -24.64 1.56 2.71
N LEU A 14 -24.04 2.30 1.80
CA LEU A 14 -24.66 3.47 1.19
C LEU A 14 -25.70 3.00 0.16
N ALA A 15 -26.96 3.39 0.34
CA ALA A 15 -28.05 2.99 -0.53
C ALA A 15 -28.61 4.19 -1.31
N TYR A 16 -28.71 4.04 -2.61
CA TYR A 16 -29.21 5.04 -3.55
C TYR A 16 -30.27 4.44 -4.46
N SER A 17 -31.52 4.86 -4.26
CA SER A 17 -32.65 4.48 -5.12
C SER A 17 -32.88 5.53 -6.21
N ASN A 18 -33.31 5.08 -7.39
CA ASN A 18 -33.45 5.94 -8.57
C ASN A 18 -32.15 6.70 -8.86
N PHE A 19 -31.07 5.96 -8.89
CA PHE A 19 -29.73 6.51 -8.92
C PHE A 19 -29.46 7.32 -10.20
N ASN A 20 -29.01 8.55 -10.02
CA ASN A 20 -28.53 9.42 -11.08
C ASN A 20 -27.04 9.69 -10.91
N TYR A 21 -26.69 10.47 -9.90
CA TYR A 21 -25.33 10.66 -9.47
C TYR A 21 -25.27 10.98 -7.96
N GLN A 22 -24.11 10.72 -7.37
CA GLN A 22 -23.83 11.04 -5.98
C GLN A 22 -22.39 11.49 -5.80
N GLY A 23 -22.18 12.60 -5.14
CA GLY A 23 -20.87 13.03 -4.63
C GLY A 23 -20.83 12.86 -3.12
N THR A 24 -19.81 12.19 -2.61
CA THR A 24 -19.55 12.05 -1.18
C THR A 24 -18.30 12.84 -0.84
N GLU A 25 -18.46 13.90 -0.05
CA GLU A 25 -17.36 14.75 0.42
C GLU A 25 -16.73 14.19 1.68
N PHE A 26 -15.42 14.40 1.81
CA PHE A 26 -14.62 14.04 2.98
C PHE A 26 -13.50 15.08 3.19
N SER A 27 -12.83 15.02 4.32
CA SER A 27 -11.66 15.86 4.55
C SER A 27 -10.56 15.55 3.54
N VAL A 28 -9.89 16.59 3.04
CA VAL A 28 -8.85 16.46 2.02
C VAL A 28 -7.83 15.38 2.36
N GLN A 29 -7.62 14.47 1.43
CA GLN A 29 -6.72 13.33 1.55
C GLN A 29 -5.67 13.34 0.44
N ASP A 30 -4.46 12.90 0.77
CA ASP A 30 -3.39 12.61 -0.18
C ASP A 30 -3.37 11.12 -0.52
N ALA A 31 -3.77 10.77 -1.74
CA ALA A 31 -3.71 9.42 -2.28
C ALA A 31 -2.57 9.24 -3.30
N SER A 32 -1.59 10.15 -3.34
CA SER A 32 -0.47 10.07 -4.30
C SER A 32 0.29 8.76 -4.22
N GLY A 33 0.47 8.23 -3.01
CA GLY A 33 1.17 6.97 -2.75
C GLY A 33 0.35 5.71 -3.01
N MET A 34 -0.94 5.81 -3.38
CA MET A 34 -1.81 4.66 -3.67
C MET A 34 -1.77 4.29 -5.15
N GLU A 35 -2.21 3.09 -5.51
CA GLU A 35 -2.20 2.56 -6.86
C GLU A 35 -3.60 2.29 -7.41
N ASN A 36 -4.54 1.97 -6.54
CA ASN A 36 -5.89 1.58 -6.90
C ASN A 36 -6.92 2.27 -6.02
N LEU A 37 -8.12 2.47 -6.57
CA LEU A 37 -9.35 2.76 -5.85
C LEU A 37 -10.19 1.49 -5.85
N HIS A 38 -10.57 1.02 -4.67
CA HIS A 38 -11.50 -0.08 -4.47
C HIS A 38 -12.88 0.41 -4.16
N VAL A 39 -13.90 -0.27 -4.70
CA VAL A 39 -15.31 -0.07 -4.35
C VAL A 39 -16.09 -1.36 -4.56
N ASP A 40 -16.92 -1.73 -3.58
CA ASP A 40 -17.93 -2.76 -3.76
C ASP A 40 -19.26 -2.10 -4.15
N VAL A 41 -19.84 -2.57 -5.24
CA VAL A 41 -21.09 -2.02 -5.81
C VAL A 41 -22.09 -3.12 -6.05
N TRP A 42 -23.32 -2.92 -5.59
CA TRP A 42 -24.44 -3.78 -5.92
C TRP A 42 -25.45 -3.03 -6.81
N THR A 43 -26.01 -3.75 -7.78
CA THR A 43 -27.15 -3.29 -8.59
C THR A 43 -28.05 -4.45 -8.97
N ASP A 44 -29.31 -4.19 -9.24
CA ASP A 44 -30.26 -5.12 -9.85
C ASP A 44 -30.32 -4.99 -11.38
N THR A 45 -29.65 -4.01 -11.95
CA THR A 45 -29.74 -3.63 -13.36
C THR A 45 -28.73 -4.40 -14.21
N THR A 46 -29.24 -5.15 -15.17
CA THR A 46 -28.40 -5.91 -16.12
C THR A 46 -27.69 -4.98 -17.09
N GLY A 47 -26.36 -5.17 -17.23
CA GLY A 47 -25.51 -4.41 -18.16
C GLY A 47 -25.34 -2.94 -17.75
N ALA A 48 -25.48 -2.65 -16.48
CA ALA A 48 -25.30 -1.30 -15.94
C ALA A 48 -23.84 -0.86 -16.08
N VAL A 49 -23.65 0.45 -16.23
CA VAL A 49 -22.34 1.10 -16.21
C VAL A 49 -22.36 2.18 -15.12
N LEU A 50 -21.48 2.03 -14.15
CA LEU A 50 -21.23 3.06 -13.16
C LEU A 50 -20.01 3.87 -13.60
N LYS A 51 -20.07 5.19 -13.52
CA LYS A 51 -18.91 6.03 -13.67
C LYS A 51 -18.39 6.41 -12.30
N VAL A 52 -17.09 6.37 -12.13
CA VAL A 52 -16.43 6.72 -10.88
C VAL A 52 -15.41 7.81 -11.12
N SER A 53 -15.40 8.85 -10.30
CA SER A 53 -14.40 9.90 -10.29
C SER A 53 -14.03 10.27 -8.85
N PRO A 54 -12.77 10.09 -8.47
CA PRO A 54 -12.20 10.91 -7.40
C PRO A 54 -12.13 12.36 -7.86
N ILE A 55 -12.40 13.30 -6.98
CA ILE A 55 -12.36 14.73 -7.30
C ILE A 55 -11.31 15.41 -6.43
N ASN A 56 -10.42 16.13 -7.11
CA ASN A 56 -9.37 16.93 -6.50
C ASN A 56 -9.86 18.37 -6.29
N ASP A 57 -9.42 19.01 -5.23
CA ASP A 57 -9.70 20.42 -4.91
C ASP A 57 -8.90 21.39 -5.80
N ASN A 58 -9.01 21.22 -7.12
CA ASN A 58 -8.40 22.14 -8.10
C ASN A 58 -9.07 23.51 -8.12
N ALA A 59 -10.25 23.66 -7.53
CA ALA A 59 -10.93 24.94 -7.39
C ALA A 59 -10.10 25.96 -6.58
N ASN A 60 -9.13 25.46 -5.79
CA ASN A 60 -8.22 26.25 -4.96
C ASN A 60 -6.81 26.43 -5.58
N GLY A 61 -6.67 26.33 -6.90
CA GLY A 61 -5.43 26.64 -7.60
C GLY A 61 -4.49 25.47 -7.86
N GLY A 62 -4.98 24.25 -7.82
CA GLY A 62 -4.24 23.04 -8.23
C GLY A 62 -4.01 23.02 -9.75
N THR A 63 -3.01 22.26 -10.18
CA THR A 63 -2.73 21.99 -11.59
C THR A 63 -3.12 20.55 -11.92
N GLY A 64 -3.78 20.33 -13.06
CA GLY A 64 -4.21 19.01 -13.51
C GLY A 64 -5.72 18.88 -13.61
N VAL A 65 -6.18 17.66 -13.90
CA VAL A 65 -7.60 17.36 -14.02
C VAL A 65 -8.22 17.17 -12.63
N GLY A 66 -9.24 17.97 -12.30
CA GLY A 66 -9.93 17.91 -11.01
C GLY A 66 -11.00 16.83 -10.93
N GLU A 67 -11.62 16.48 -12.05
CA GLU A 67 -12.62 15.42 -12.19
C GLU A 67 -12.38 14.64 -13.47
N LEU A 68 -12.38 13.32 -13.37
CA LEU A 68 -12.30 12.41 -14.51
C LEU A 68 -13.14 11.17 -14.27
N LEU A 69 -14.25 11.04 -14.98
CA LEU A 69 -15.16 9.91 -14.88
C LEU A 69 -14.62 8.70 -15.65
N VAL A 70 -14.40 7.60 -14.95
CA VAL A 70 -14.01 6.30 -15.52
C VAL A 70 -15.23 5.37 -15.54
N ASN A 71 -15.52 4.78 -16.71
CA ASN A 71 -16.61 3.82 -16.86
C ASN A 71 -16.24 2.49 -16.22
N VAL A 72 -17.12 1.98 -15.37
CA VAL A 72 -17.02 0.71 -14.68
C VAL A 72 -18.25 -0.14 -15.06
N PRO A 73 -18.13 -1.10 -15.99
CA PRO A 73 -19.19 -2.06 -16.24
C PRO A 73 -19.45 -2.91 -15.01
N ILE A 74 -20.70 -3.04 -14.58
CA ILE A 74 -21.11 -3.83 -13.44
C ILE A 74 -22.20 -4.84 -13.83
N SER A 75 -22.17 -5.99 -13.17
CA SER A 75 -23.16 -7.04 -13.33
C SER A 75 -24.22 -6.96 -12.23
N THR A 76 -25.36 -7.59 -12.44
CA THR A 76 -26.40 -7.75 -11.41
C THR A 76 -25.82 -8.44 -10.17
N GLY A 77 -26.12 -7.94 -8.99
CA GLY A 77 -25.57 -8.40 -7.72
C GLY A 77 -24.34 -7.57 -7.27
N TRP A 78 -23.59 -8.10 -6.32
CA TRP A 78 -22.36 -7.47 -5.82
C TRP A 78 -21.21 -7.60 -6.82
N ASN A 79 -20.53 -6.50 -7.03
CA ASN A 79 -19.31 -6.37 -7.82
C ASN A 79 -18.21 -5.80 -6.94
N SER A 80 -17.10 -6.50 -6.84
CA SER A 80 -15.90 -6.02 -6.16
C SER A 80 -14.96 -5.46 -7.23
N VAL A 81 -14.73 -4.16 -7.22
CA VAL A 81 -14.08 -3.44 -8.32
C VAL A 81 -12.82 -2.74 -7.85
N ASP A 82 -11.72 -3.03 -8.51
CA ASP A 82 -10.46 -2.29 -8.38
C ASP A 82 -10.23 -1.46 -9.64
N ILE A 83 -10.16 -0.14 -9.48
CA ILE A 83 -9.89 0.79 -10.57
C ILE A 83 -8.46 1.30 -10.40
N THR A 84 -7.60 0.96 -11.37
CA THR A 84 -6.22 1.41 -11.33
C THR A 84 -6.12 2.92 -11.48
N LYS A 85 -5.22 3.54 -10.75
CA LYS A 85 -4.96 4.98 -10.81
C LYS A 85 -4.63 5.48 -12.22
N SER A 86 -3.98 4.64 -13.04
CA SER A 86 -3.68 4.93 -14.44
C SER A 86 -4.90 5.12 -15.34
N SER A 87 -6.06 4.62 -14.94
CA SER A 87 -7.34 4.84 -15.67
C SER A 87 -7.81 6.29 -15.60
N PHE A 88 -7.34 7.04 -14.61
CA PHE A 88 -7.68 8.45 -14.39
C PHE A 88 -6.57 9.36 -14.93
N THR A 89 -6.37 9.35 -16.24
CA THR A 89 -5.25 10.05 -16.89
C THR A 89 -5.28 11.57 -16.63
N GLY A 90 -4.22 12.11 -16.05
CA GLY A 90 -4.08 13.52 -15.73
C GLY A 90 -4.71 13.97 -14.40
N MET A 91 -5.34 13.06 -13.65
CA MET A 91 -5.84 13.35 -12.31
C MET A 91 -4.68 13.65 -11.36
N VAL A 92 -4.84 14.66 -10.50
CA VAL A 92 -3.93 14.98 -9.41
C VAL A 92 -4.47 14.38 -8.12
N TRP A 93 -3.63 13.68 -7.35
CA TRP A 93 -4.04 12.79 -6.26
C TRP A 93 -3.71 13.29 -4.84
N ASP A 94 -3.08 14.45 -4.74
CA ASP A 94 -2.56 15.00 -3.47
C ASP A 94 -3.62 15.71 -2.61
N LYS A 95 -4.79 16.05 -3.20
CA LYS A 95 -5.83 16.84 -2.54
C LYS A 95 -7.23 16.35 -2.90
N LEU A 96 -7.47 15.05 -2.77
CA LEU A 96 -8.80 14.50 -2.99
C LEU A 96 -9.74 14.92 -1.87
N TYR A 97 -10.93 15.39 -2.20
CA TYR A 97 -11.93 15.80 -1.22
C TYR A 97 -13.32 15.21 -1.46
N GLN A 98 -13.56 14.61 -2.62
CA GLN A 98 -14.85 14.02 -2.97
C GLN A 98 -14.67 12.77 -3.82
N LEU A 99 -15.57 11.82 -3.68
CA LEU A 99 -15.78 10.72 -4.63
C LEU A 99 -17.15 10.89 -5.28
N LYS A 100 -17.17 10.90 -6.61
CA LYS A 100 -18.41 10.95 -7.39
C LYS A 100 -18.67 9.61 -8.04
N PHE A 101 -19.91 9.16 -7.91
CA PHE A 101 -20.47 8.03 -8.61
C PHE A 101 -21.59 8.55 -9.52
N ASP A 102 -21.60 8.14 -10.79
CA ASP A 102 -22.51 8.67 -11.79
C ASP A 102 -23.06 7.51 -12.66
N GLY A 103 -24.37 7.40 -12.76
CA GLY A 103 -25.09 6.40 -13.53
C GLY A 103 -25.65 6.92 -14.87
N THR A 104 -25.34 8.14 -15.26
CA THR A 104 -26.06 8.86 -16.33
C THR A 104 -25.65 8.46 -17.76
N SER A 105 -24.82 7.45 -17.99
CA SER A 105 -24.49 7.00 -19.35
C SER A 105 -24.57 5.52 -19.54
N GLY A 106 -25.07 5.13 -20.71
CA GLY A 106 -25.34 3.73 -21.02
C GLY A 106 -26.62 3.25 -20.35
N THR A 107 -26.60 2.04 -19.82
CA THR A 107 -27.68 1.52 -18.99
C THR A 107 -27.48 2.01 -17.56
N ASN A 108 -28.33 2.93 -17.12
CA ASN A 108 -28.28 3.45 -15.76
C ASN A 108 -28.68 2.35 -14.77
N PRO A 109 -27.90 2.14 -13.71
CA PRO A 109 -28.40 1.36 -12.58
C PRO A 109 -29.54 2.10 -11.90
N SER A 110 -30.66 1.39 -11.61
CA SER A 110 -31.80 2.01 -10.95
C SER A 110 -31.59 2.12 -9.45
N ASP A 111 -31.17 1.04 -8.82
CA ASP A 111 -30.78 1.02 -7.42
C ASP A 111 -29.28 0.61 -7.30
N VAL A 112 -28.57 1.35 -6.48
CA VAL A 112 -27.12 1.14 -6.25
C VAL A 112 -26.86 1.11 -4.77
N TYR A 113 -26.17 0.06 -4.31
CA TYR A 113 -25.59 0.00 -2.98
C TYR A 113 -24.07 0.05 -3.09
N ILE A 114 -23.43 0.86 -2.27
CA ILE A 114 -21.98 1.07 -2.33
C ILE A 114 -21.38 0.82 -0.95
N ASP A 115 -20.29 0.07 -0.93
CA ASP A 115 -19.57 -0.29 0.29
C ASP A 115 -18.06 -0.36 0.04
N ASN A 116 -17.28 -0.55 1.09
CA ASN A 116 -15.84 -0.84 1.03
C ASN A 116 -15.04 0.11 0.11
N ILE A 117 -15.26 1.42 0.25
CA ILE A 117 -14.55 2.43 -0.54
C ILE A 117 -13.21 2.73 0.13
N TYR A 118 -12.09 2.42 -0.55
CA TYR A 118 -10.75 2.76 -0.07
C TYR A 118 -9.72 2.84 -1.19
N PHE A 119 -8.66 3.62 -0.95
CA PHE A 119 -7.48 3.59 -1.80
C PHE A 119 -6.47 2.59 -1.26
N TRP A 120 -5.82 1.84 -2.14
CA TRP A 120 -4.84 0.85 -1.73
C TRP A 120 -3.69 0.72 -2.73
N LYS A 121 -2.60 0.15 -2.26
CA LYS A 121 -1.50 -0.35 -3.09
C LYS A 121 -1.14 -1.74 -2.64
N ALA A 122 -0.64 -2.55 -3.57
CA ALA A 122 -0.10 -3.85 -3.21
C ALA A 122 1.03 -3.66 -2.18
N ALA A 123 1.01 -4.44 -1.10
CA ALA A 123 2.18 -4.52 -0.26
C ALA A 123 3.31 -5.08 -1.13
N THR A 124 4.31 -4.27 -1.45
CA THR A 124 5.57 -4.80 -1.94
C THR A 124 6.11 -5.70 -0.84
N ALA A 125 6.09 -7.02 -1.09
CA ALA A 125 6.79 -7.95 -0.20
C ALA A 125 8.22 -7.42 -0.11
N GLY A 126 8.61 -6.95 1.07
CA GLY A 126 9.73 -6.06 1.33
C GLY A 126 11.06 -6.53 0.75
N LEU A 127 11.28 -6.20 -0.51
CA LEU A 127 12.58 -6.21 -1.18
C LEU A 127 13.02 -4.80 -1.60
N ASP A 128 12.16 -3.79 -1.41
CA ASP A 128 12.45 -2.40 -1.76
C ASP A 128 12.51 -1.48 -0.55
N GLU A 129 13.49 -1.77 0.32
CA GLU A 129 14.21 -0.72 1.03
C GLU A 129 15.57 -0.58 0.32
N PRO A 130 15.69 0.31 -0.66
CA PRO A 130 16.91 0.45 -1.46
C PRO A 130 18.16 0.76 -0.61
N SER A 131 17.95 1.28 0.58
CA SER A 131 19.02 1.72 1.47
C SER A 131 19.75 0.57 2.19
N LEU A 132 19.03 -0.40 2.75
CA LEU A 132 19.66 -1.50 3.49
C LEU A 132 20.12 -2.66 2.62
N ASN A 133 19.47 -2.90 1.48
CA ASN A 133 19.92 -3.91 0.51
C ASN A 133 21.28 -3.57 -0.11
N SER A 134 21.66 -2.29 -0.16
CA SER A 134 22.96 -1.83 -0.64
C SER A 134 24.10 -2.10 0.34
N ILE A 135 23.81 -2.40 1.63
CA ILE A 135 24.85 -2.71 2.62
C ILE A 135 25.63 -3.96 2.16
N LYS A 136 26.91 -3.78 1.95
CA LYS A 136 27.83 -4.90 1.68
C LYS A 136 28.50 -5.31 2.97
N MET A 137 28.64 -6.60 3.16
CA MET A 137 29.26 -7.23 4.31
C MET A 137 30.49 -7.98 3.81
N HIS A 138 31.67 -7.62 4.29
CA HIS A 138 32.94 -8.21 3.85
C HIS A 138 34.01 -8.23 4.97
N PRO A 139 34.93 -9.19 4.96
CA PRO A 139 34.90 -10.37 4.12
C PRO A 139 33.73 -11.29 4.45
N ASN A 140 33.34 -12.15 3.53
CA ASN A 140 32.40 -13.23 3.73
C ASN A 140 32.78 -14.37 2.77
N PRO A 141 33.40 -15.45 3.23
CA PRO A 141 33.65 -15.86 4.62
C PRO A 141 34.55 -14.92 5.43
N ALA A 142 34.36 -14.88 6.75
CA ALA A 142 35.05 -14.02 7.68
C ALA A 142 35.64 -14.77 8.87
N SER A 143 36.73 -14.23 9.43
CA SER A 143 37.27 -14.61 10.73
C SER A 143 37.63 -13.37 11.50
N GLY A 144 37.13 -13.21 12.72
CA GLY A 144 37.44 -12.09 13.63
C GLY A 144 36.60 -10.85 13.43
N ILE A 145 36.66 -10.16 12.29
CA ILE A 145 35.95 -8.89 12.06
C ILE A 145 35.25 -8.93 10.70
N VAL A 146 33.99 -8.46 10.69
CA VAL A 146 33.20 -8.20 9.49
C VAL A 146 32.99 -6.70 9.36
N LYS A 147 33.22 -6.16 8.16
CA LYS A 147 33.00 -4.76 7.81
C LYS A 147 31.71 -4.59 7.04
N PHE A 148 31.02 -3.51 7.32
CA PHE A 148 29.79 -3.11 6.64
C PHE A 148 30.05 -1.83 5.85
N SER A 149 29.83 -1.87 4.54
CA SER A 149 29.84 -0.66 3.71
C SER A 149 28.39 -0.24 3.45
N THR A 150 28.04 0.93 3.94
CA THR A 150 26.74 1.57 3.74
C THR A 150 26.96 2.95 3.12
N THR A 151 26.08 3.35 2.23
CA THR A 151 25.99 4.73 1.71
C THR A 151 25.25 5.67 2.67
N LEU A 152 24.68 5.12 3.74
CA LEU A 152 23.91 5.83 4.75
C LEU A 152 24.86 6.16 5.89
N GLY A 153 25.14 7.42 6.14
CA GLY A 153 26.08 7.91 7.16
C GLY A 153 25.70 7.62 8.62
N ASP A 154 24.61 6.87 8.88
CA ASP A 154 24.06 6.65 10.19
C ASP A 154 24.48 5.31 10.81
N ALA A 155 24.42 5.24 12.14
CA ALA A 155 24.71 4.04 12.91
C ALA A 155 23.73 2.91 12.58
N LEU A 156 24.27 1.69 12.47
CA LEU A 156 23.55 0.47 12.13
C LEU A 156 23.37 -0.40 13.38
N SER A 157 22.16 -0.80 13.71
CA SER A 157 21.88 -1.80 14.75
C SER A 157 22.01 -3.20 14.15
N VAL A 158 22.91 -4.01 14.73
CA VAL A 158 23.22 -5.36 14.20
C VAL A 158 23.05 -6.40 15.29
N SER A 159 22.46 -7.54 14.93
CA SER A 159 22.40 -8.75 15.75
C SER A 159 22.70 -10.00 14.89
N VAL A 160 23.21 -11.06 15.52
CA VAL A 160 23.58 -12.29 14.80
C VAL A 160 22.87 -13.48 15.41
N PHE A 161 22.36 -14.34 14.53
CA PHE A 161 21.64 -15.56 14.89
C PHE A 161 22.30 -16.79 14.26
N ASP A 162 22.27 -17.91 14.95
CA ASP A 162 22.64 -19.19 14.38
C ASP A 162 21.52 -19.76 13.48
N LEU A 163 21.76 -20.96 12.91
CA LEU A 163 20.80 -21.63 12.04
C LEU A 163 19.50 -22.06 12.72
N LEU A 164 19.51 -22.16 14.05
CA LEU A 164 18.34 -22.52 14.84
C LEU A 164 17.55 -21.28 15.30
N GLY A 165 18.00 -20.07 14.91
CA GLY A 165 17.37 -18.81 15.30
C GLY A 165 17.76 -18.31 16.69
N LYS A 166 18.74 -18.97 17.36
CA LYS A 166 19.27 -18.48 18.64
C LYS A 166 20.17 -17.28 18.38
N GLN A 167 19.92 -16.20 19.11
CA GLN A 167 20.76 -15.00 19.06
C GLN A 167 22.12 -15.30 19.72
N VAL A 168 23.21 -15.18 18.94
CA VAL A 168 24.58 -15.46 19.38
C VAL A 168 25.37 -14.16 19.58
N ILE A 169 25.01 -13.08 18.93
CA ILE A 169 25.47 -11.72 19.23
C ILE A 169 24.25 -10.86 19.49
N PRO A 170 24.11 -10.25 20.68
CA PRO A 170 23.01 -9.36 21.00
C PRO A 170 23.01 -8.12 20.12
N VAL A 171 21.86 -7.42 20.07
CA VAL A 171 21.74 -6.16 19.33
C VAL A 171 22.78 -5.18 19.83
N GLN A 172 23.59 -4.67 18.92
CA GLN A 172 24.55 -3.61 19.17
C GLN A 172 24.59 -2.60 18.04
N THR A 173 24.82 -1.36 18.38
CA THR A 173 24.94 -0.29 17.39
C THR A 173 26.40 -0.18 16.95
N ILE A 174 26.61 -0.32 15.64
CA ILE A 174 27.93 -0.24 15.03
C ILE A 174 27.97 0.90 13.99
N LYS A 175 29.17 1.38 13.69
CA LYS A 175 29.38 2.32 12.56
C LYS A 175 29.73 1.57 11.27
N SER A 176 30.69 0.65 11.35
CA SER A 176 31.19 -0.04 10.15
C SER A 176 31.74 -1.45 10.38
N GLU A 177 31.93 -1.87 11.64
CA GLU A 177 32.61 -3.14 11.94
C GLU A 177 31.91 -3.89 13.07
N LEU A 178 31.87 -5.23 12.93
CA LEU A 178 31.36 -6.17 13.92
C LEU A 178 32.44 -7.19 14.28
N ASN A 179 32.73 -7.32 15.56
CA ASN A 179 33.63 -8.38 16.05
C ASN A 179 32.86 -9.69 16.17
N ILE A 180 33.34 -10.73 15.46
CA ILE A 180 32.77 -12.07 15.44
C ILE A 180 33.72 -13.12 15.94
N SER A 181 34.84 -12.75 16.55
CA SER A 181 35.91 -13.67 16.99
C SER A 181 35.45 -14.70 18.02
N ALA A 182 34.34 -14.46 18.69
CA ALA A 182 33.73 -15.39 19.65
C ALA A 182 32.81 -16.45 18.99
N LEU A 183 32.57 -16.34 17.68
CA LEU A 183 31.73 -17.30 16.96
C LEU A 183 32.55 -18.51 16.48
N ASN A 184 31.99 -19.71 16.61
CA ASN A 184 32.55 -20.91 16.02
C ASN A 184 32.42 -20.89 14.50
N PRO A 185 33.31 -21.60 13.77
CA PRO A 185 33.14 -21.79 12.33
C PRO A 185 31.73 -22.32 12.00
N GLY A 186 31.08 -21.69 11.03
CA GLY A 186 29.71 -22.05 10.66
C GLY A 186 28.97 -20.95 9.92
N MET A 187 27.68 -21.19 9.63
CA MET A 187 26.81 -20.27 8.96
C MET A 187 25.91 -19.55 9.97
N TYR A 188 25.77 -18.23 9.79
CA TYR A 188 24.99 -17.35 10.64
C TYR A 188 24.13 -16.42 9.83
N PHE A 189 23.09 -15.85 10.44
CA PHE A 189 22.27 -14.77 9.89
C PHE A 189 22.56 -13.48 10.64
N VAL A 190 22.91 -12.45 9.91
CA VAL A 190 23.14 -11.10 10.43
C VAL A 190 21.92 -10.24 10.10
N ASN A 191 21.19 -9.88 11.14
CA ASN A 191 20.08 -8.93 11.01
C ASN A 191 20.59 -7.51 11.26
N MET A 192 20.28 -6.61 10.35
CA MET A 192 20.68 -5.20 10.35
C MET A 192 19.42 -4.35 10.34
N VAL A 193 19.36 -3.37 11.25
CA VAL A 193 18.20 -2.46 11.40
C VAL A 193 18.68 -1.02 11.40
N GLN A 194 17.98 -0.17 10.65
CA GLN A 194 18.22 1.28 10.64
C GLN A 194 16.87 2.00 10.49
N GLY A 195 16.49 2.78 11.48
CA GLY A 195 15.14 3.37 11.54
C GLY A 195 14.05 2.31 11.58
N ALA A 196 13.11 2.38 10.65
CA ALA A 196 12.02 1.40 10.49
C ALA A 196 12.39 0.22 9.56
N SER A 197 13.57 0.26 8.91
CA SER A 197 13.97 -0.72 7.91
C SER A 197 14.86 -1.80 8.51
N SER A 198 14.73 -3.04 8.00
CA SER A 198 15.57 -4.18 8.40
C SER A 198 15.97 -5.04 7.21
N VAL A 199 17.17 -5.63 7.26
CA VAL A 199 17.64 -6.61 6.30
C VAL A 199 18.42 -7.71 6.99
N THR A 200 18.27 -8.95 6.51
CA THR A 200 19.04 -10.10 7.01
C THR A 200 19.93 -10.65 5.92
N LYS A 201 21.22 -10.82 6.22
CA LYS A 201 22.21 -11.39 5.30
C LYS A 201 22.92 -12.59 5.91
N LYS A 202 23.33 -13.52 5.04
CA LYS A 202 24.09 -14.71 5.43
C LYS A 202 25.58 -14.35 5.64
N LEU A 203 26.13 -14.81 6.76
CA LEU A 203 27.55 -14.73 7.10
C LEU A 203 28.11 -16.15 7.26
N LEU A 204 29.23 -16.42 6.62
CA LEU A 204 30.02 -17.62 6.82
C LEU A 204 31.25 -17.28 7.66
N VAL A 205 31.42 -18.00 8.78
CA VAL A 205 32.57 -17.84 9.70
C VAL A 205 33.51 -19.04 9.51
N ASN A 206 34.82 -18.74 9.33
CA ASN A 206 35.88 -19.73 9.19
C ASN A 206 36.64 -19.94 10.51
#